data_7e2d6ac1c088515cc50e159073633d5a
#
_entry.id   7e2d6ac1c088515cc50e159073633d5a
#
_cell.length_a   1.000
_cell.length_b   1.000
_cell.length_c   1.000
_cell.angle_alpha   90.00
_cell.angle_beta   90.00
_cell.angle_gamma   90.00
#
_symmetry.space_group_name_H-M   'P 1'
#
loop_
_entity.id
_entity.type
_entity.pdbx_description
1 polymer ?
#
loop_
_entity_poly.entity_id
_entity_poly.type
_entity_poly.pdbx_seq_one_letter_code
_entity_poly.pdbx_strand_id
1 'polypeptide(L)'
;LNPELVEIFSKYRTSHNDAVFSVYTEEMRKLRRLGILTGLPDNYARGRIIGDYRRVALYGLERLIAAKEEDLARITDPMDTRNIRSREEVAHQLAALRDMAELGDRYGCDLRRPAADAREAVQWTYLAYLAAAKESDGAAMSMGWVSAFFDVYLERDLAAGRLTEAGAQELIEDFTIKLRLIRQLRAPEYD
;
A
#
# COMPACT_ATOMS: atom_id res chain seq x y z
N LEU A 1 -17.40 -12.69 -3.20
CA LEU A 1 -16.55 -12.09 -4.22
C LEU A 1 -17.07 -12.46 -5.61
N ASN A 2 -17.02 -11.51 -6.56
CA ASN A 2 -17.40 -11.79 -7.94
C ASN A 2 -16.41 -12.83 -8.54
N PRO A 3 -16.90 -13.99 -9.03
CA PRO A 3 -16.03 -15.05 -9.57
C PRO A 3 -15.10 -14.57 -10.69
N GLU A 4 -15.57 -13.66 -11.56
CA GLU A 4 -14.76 -13.09 -12.65
C GLU A 4 -13.56 -12.28 -12.11
N LEU A 5 -13.75 -11.53 -11.01
CA LEU A 5 -12.66 -10.82 -10.36
C LEU A 5 -11.65 -11.78 -9.73
N VAL A 6 -12.12 -12.86 -9.12
CA VAL A 6 -11.24 -13.89 -8.56
C VAL A 6 -10.41 -14.54 -9.66
N GLU A 7 -11.02 -14.88 -10.79
CA GLU A 7 -10.33 -15.47 -11.94
C GLU A 7 -9.27 -14.52 -12.51
N ILE A 8 -9.62 -13.24 -12.72
CA ILE A 8 -8.68 -12.22 -13.22
C ILE A 8 -7.50 -12.05 -12.26
N PHE A 9 -7.77 -11.94 -10.96
CA PHE A 9 -6.71 -11.83 -9.96
C PHE A 9 -5.80 -13.06 -9.96
N SER A 10 -6.36 -14.27 -10.00
CA SER A 10 -5.59 -15.51 -10.01
C SER A 10 -4.76 -15.67 -11.27
N LYS A 11 -5.22 -15.13 -12.40
CA LYS A 11 -4.54 -15.26 -13.68
C LYS A 11 -3.40 -14.26 -13.89
N TYR A 12 -3.60 -13.03 -13.42
CA TYR A 12 -2.70 -11.91 -13.76
C TYR A 12 -1.90 -11.38 -12.58
N ARG A 13 -2.21 -11.82 -11.38
CA ARG A 13 -1.52 -11.35 -10.18
C ARG A 13 -0.96 -12.52 -9.38
N THR A 14 0.35 -12.61 -9.34
CA THR A 14 1.05 -13.50 -8.43
C THR A 14 1.21 -12.77 -7.11
N SER A 15 0.50 -13.21 -6.07
CA SER A 15 0.73 -12.69 -4.72
C SER A 15 2.11 -13.10 -4.23
N HIS A 16 2.62 -12.41 -3.19
CA HIS A 16 3.87 -12.82 -2.54
C HIS A 16 3.81 -14.29 -2.09
N ASN A 17 2.68 -14.72 -1.57
CA ASN A 17 2.48 -16.10 -1.14
C ASN A 17 2.52 -17.08 -2.32
N ASP A 18 1.83 -16.79 -3.41
CA ASP A 18 1.86 -17.64 -4.59
C ASP A 18 3.29 -17.79 -5.11
N ALA A 19 4.05 -16.70 -5.15
CA ALA A 19 5.45 -16.72 -5.54
C ALA A 19 6.29 -17.61 -4.61
N VAL A 20 6.13 -17.49 -3.28
CA VAL A 20 6.85 -18.31 -2.30
C VAL A 20 6.42 -19.77 -2.37
N PHE A 21 5.13 -20.06 -2.46
CA PHE A 21 4.63 -21.43 -2.50
C PHE A 21 4.79 -22.10 -3.86
N SER A 22 4.99 -21.35 -4.94
CA SER A 22 5.25 -21.91 -6.27
C SER A 22 6.54 -22.71 -6.33
N VAL A 23 7.53 -22.42 -5.49
CA VAL A 23 8.81 -23.15 -5.42
C VAL A 23 8.72 -24.45 -4.59
N TYR A 24 7.60 -24.69 -3.92
CA TYR A 24 7.41 -25.93 -3.16
C TYR A 24 7.15 -27.10 -4.09
N THR A 25 8.01 -28.12 -4.01
CA THR A 25 7.77 -29.40 -4.68
C THR A 25 6.62 -30.18 -4.01
N GLU A 26 6.06 -31.17 -4.71
CA GLU A 26 5.06 -32.06 -4.13
C GLU A 26 5.59 -32.77 -2.88
N GLU A 27 6.84 -33.17 -2.88
CA GLU A 27 7.48 -33.78 -1.72
C GLU A 27 7.55 -32.83 -0.52
N MET A 28 7.95 -31.57 -0.72
CA MET A 28 7.94 -30.56 0.32
C MET A 28 6.54 -30.32 0.87
N ARG A 29 5.52 -30.25 0.01
CA ARG A 29 4.11 -30.13 0.42
C ARG A 29 3.67 -31.33 1.24
N LYS A 30 4.08 -32.55 0.86
CA LYS A 30 3.79 -33.79 1.62
C LYS A 30 4.46 -33.75 2.99
N LEU A 31 5.75 -33.44 3.06
CA LEU A 31 6.49 -33.35 4.33
C LEU A 31 5.90 -32.27 5.25
N ARG A 32 5.41 -31.19 4.68
CA ARG A 32 4.74 -30.15 5.42
C ARG A 32 3.39 -30.62 6.00
N ARG A 33 2.56 -31.32 5.21
CA ARG A 33 1.32 -31.95 5.71
C ARG A 33 1.57 -32.96 6.82
N LEU A 34 2.70 -33.65 6.78
CA LEU A 34 3.11 -34.60 7.83
C LEU A 34 3.74 -33.94 9.06
N GLY A 35 3.89 -32.60 9.06
CA GLY A 35 4.52 -31.88 10.18
C GLY A 35 6.03 -32.08 10.30
N ILE A 36 6.69 -32.68 9.29
CA ILE A 36 8.15 -32.88 9.27
C ILE A 36 8.83 -31.54 8.90
N LEU A 37 8.30 -30.83 7.91
CA LEU A 37 8.67 -29.44 7.63
C LEU A 37 7.69 -28.53 8.35
N THR A 38 8.20 -27.68 9.24
CA THR A 38 7.43 -26.71 10.00
C THR A 38 7.89 -25.29 9.68
N GLY A 39 7.07 -24.32 10.02
CA GLY A 39 7.34 -22.91 9.75
C GLY A 39 6.68 -22.41 8.46
N LEU A 40 6.67 -21.11 8.32
CA LEU A 40 6.15 -20.39 7.16
C LEU A 40 7.32 -19.59 6.54
N PRO A 41 7.87 -20.04 5.41
CA PRO A 41 9.03 -19.38 4.80
C PRO A 41 8.74 -17.93 4.42
N ASP A 42 7.52 -17.63 4.08
CA ASP A 42 7.07 -16.28 3.74
C ASP A 42 7.10 -15.30 4.91
N ASN A 43 6.88 -15.75 6.13
CA ASN A 43 6.89 -14.89 7.32
C ASN A 43 8.23 -14.19 7.55
N TYR A 44 9.31 -14.81 7.14
CA TYR A 44 10.66 -14.27 7.31
C TYR A 44 11.14 -13.51 6.07
N ALA A 45 10.65 -13.92 4.89
CA ALA A 45 10.98 -13.26 3.63
C ALA A 45 10.26 -11.92 3.45
N ARG A 46 9.08 -11.75 4.03
CA ARG A 46 8.29 -10.53 3.86
C ARG A 46 8.93 -9.28 4.46
N GLY A 47 9.80 -9.38 5.38
CA GLY A 47 10.25 -8.21 6.13
C GLY A 47 9.09 -7.35 6.63
N ARG A 48 9.20 -6.77 7.79
CA ARG A 48 8.24 -5.77 8.24
C ARG A 48 8.61 -4.45 7.61
N ILE A 49 8.01 -4.14 6.46
CA ILE A 49 8.24 -2.88 5.78
C ILE A 49 7.37 -1.82 6.45
N ILE A 50 8.00 -0.74 6.85
CA ILE A 50 7.30 0.49 7.22
C ILE A 50 7.38 1.39 6.00
N GLY A 51 6.28 1.50 5.25
CA GLY A 51 6.19 2.43 4.14
C GLY A 51 6.02 3.87 4.65
N ASP A 52 6.54 4.83 3.92
CA ASP A 52 6.26 6.23 4.21
C ASP A 52 4.98 6.69 3.48
N TYR A 53 3.85 6.32 4.04
CA TYR A 53 2.52 6.61 3.49
C TYR A 53 2.17 8.10 3.54
N ARG A 54 2.92 8.90 4.32
CA ARG A 54 2.76 10.35 4.42
C ARG A 54 3.12 11.08 3.13
N ARG A 55 3.93 10.45 2.27
CA ARG A 55 4.42 11.08 1.04
C ARG A 55 3.30 11.56 0.14
N VAL A 56 2.18 10.83 0.07
CA VAL A 56 1.02 11.27 -0.73
C VAL A 56 0.40 12.53 -0.14
N ALA A 57 0.24 12.59 1.18
CA ALA A 57 -0.28 13.78 1.86
C ALA A 57 0.70 14.98 1.78
N LEU A 58 2.00 14.74 1.84
CA LEU A 58 3.03 15.79 1.83
C LEU A 58 3.27 16.37 0.44
N TYR A 59 3.26 15.52 -0.59
CA TYR A 59 3.75 15.92 -1.92
C TYR A 59 2.69 15.87 -3.01
N GLY A 60 1.62 15.10 -2.82
CA GLY A 60 0.67 14.76 -3.86
C GLY A 60 1.24 13.76 -4.88
N LEU A 61 0.34 13.09 -5.58
CA LEU A 61 0.72 12.08 -6.59
C LEU A 61 1.40 12.69 -7.81
N GLU A 62 1.04 13.90 -8.21
CA GLU A 62 1.65 14.55 -9.37
C GLU A 62 3.17 14.67 -9.21
N ARG A 63 3.63 15.13 -8.05
CA ARG A 63 5.06 15.22 -7.75
C ARG A 63 5.72 13.85 -7.66
N LEU A 64 5.02 12.86 -7.09
CA LEU A 64 5.56 11.49 -6.98
C LEU A 64 5.68 10.83 -8.36
N ILE A 65 4.72 11.05 -9.25
CA ILE A 65 4.77 10.59 -10.65
C ILE A 65 5.95 11.23 -11.36
N ALA A 66 6.10 12.56 -11.30
CA ALA A 66 7.20 13.27 -11.92
C ALA A 66 8.57 12.73 -11.45
N ALA A 67 8.74 12.51 -10.15
CA ALA A 67 9.96 11.91 -9.59
C ALA A 67 10.23 10.50 -10.14
N LYS A 68 9.19 9.68 -10.35
CA LYS A 68 9.34 8.35 -10.93
C LYS A 68 9.62 8.37 -12.44
N GLU A 69 9.09 9.33 -13.15
CA GLU A 69 9.43 9.57 -14.57
C GLU A 69 10.90 9.97 -14.73
N GLU A 70 11.42 10.80 -13.81
CA GLU A 70 12.84 11.10 -13.75
C GLU A 70 13.69 9.86 -13.42
N ASP A 71 13.27 9.02 -12.46
CA ASP A 71 13.95 7.77 -12.14
C ASP A 71 14.01 6.86 -13.36
N LEU A 72 12.91 6.73 -14.11
CA LEU A 72 12.84 5.92 -15.32
C LEU A 72 13.79 6.46 -16.41
N ALA A 73 13.88 7.77 -16.57
CA ALA A 73 14.77 8.42 -17.54
C ALA A 73 16.26 8.22 -17.21
N ARG A 74 16.59 8.03 -15.92
CA ARG A 74 17.98 7.77 -15.48
C ARG A 74 18.44 6.35 -15.72
N ILE A 75 17.53 5.40 -15.89
CA ILE A 75 17.88 3.99 -16.17
C ILE A 75 18.18 3.86 -17.67
N THR A 76 19.44 4.01 -18.03
CA THR A 76 19.97 3.97 -19.38
C THR A 76 20.80 2.70 -19.60
N ASP A 77 21.64 2.69 -20.64
CA ASP A 77 22.54 1.58 -20.94
C ASP A 77 23.53 1.25 -19.80
N PRO A 78 23.98 -0.02 -19.74
CA PRO A 78 23.60 -1.12 -20.62
C PRO A 78 22.20 -1.66 -20.33
N MET A 79 21.46 -2.10 -21.35
CA MET A 79 20.19 -2.80 -21.21
C MET A 79 20.41 -4.27 -20.87
N ASP A 80 21.01 -4.50 -19.70
CA ASP A 80 21.17 -5.83 -19.11
C ASP A 80 19.90 -6.22 -18.33
N THR A 81 19.87 -7.44 -17.84
CA THR A 81 18.73 -8.00 -17.06
C THR A 81 18.39 -7.13 -15.85
N ARG A 82 19.39 -6.52 -15.21
CA ARG A 82 19.18 -5.66 -14.04
C ARG A 82 18.44 -4.37 -14.42
N ASN A 83 18.93 -3.69 -15.46
CA ASN A 83 18.32 -2.44 -15.90
C ASN A 83 16.94 -2.66 -16.50
N ILE A 84 16.72 -3.77 -17.22
CA ILE A 84 15.38 -4.15 -17.71
C ILE A 84 14.42 -4.31 -16.54
N ARG A 85 14.77 -5.10 -15.51
CA ARG A 85 13.93 -5.30 -14.32
C ARG A 85 13.68 -3.99 -13.56
N SER A 86 14.70 -3.16 -13.42
CA SER A 86 14.54 -1.85 -12.76
C SER A 86 13.57 -0.93 -13.53
N ARG A 87 13.61 -0.96 -14.86
CA ARG A 87 12.67 -0.19 -15.70
C ARG A 87 11.24 -0.73 -15.57
N GLU A 88 11.06 -2.05 -15.57
CA GLU A 88 9.75 -2.69 -15.36
C GLU A 88 9.18 -2.29 -14.00
N GLU A 89 9.99 -2.36 -12.94
CA GLU A 89 9.57 -1.97 -11.59
C GLU A 89 9.13 -0.50 -11.52
N VAL A 90 9.90 0.43 -12.07
CA VAL A 90 9.53 1.85 -12.08
C VAL A 90 8.29 2.10 -12.95
N ALA A 91 8.14 1.38 -14.06
CA ALA A 91 6.95 1.47 -14.91
C ALA A 91 5.69 0.99 -14.18
N HIS A 92 5.78 -0.10 -13.41
CA HIS A 92 4.68 -0.57 -12.56
C HIS A 92 4.34 0.42 -11.44
N GLN A 93 5.35 1.03 -10.81
CA GLN A 93 5.14 2.08 -9.81
C GLN A 93 4.41 3.29 -10.41
N LEU A 94 4.77 3.71 -11.62
CA LEU A 94 4.08 4.80 -12.35
C LEU A 94 2.62 4.45 -12.65
N ALA A 95 2.36 3.23 -13.11
CA ALA A 95 0.99 2.77 -13.36
C ALA A 95 0.18 2.79 -12.06
N ALA A 96 0.72 2.23 -10.97
CA ALA A 96 0.04 2.21 -9.67
C ALA A 96 -0.24 3.61 -9.10
N LEU A 97 0.66 4.57 -9.28
CA LEU A 97 0.42 5.96 -8.86
C LEU A 97 -0.70 6.62 -9.67
N ARG A 98 -0.80 6.32 -10.96
CA ARG A 98 -1.89 6.82 -11.83
C ARG A 98 -3.22 6.18 -11.46
N ASP A 99 -3.26 4.87 -11.26
CA ASP A 99 -4.45 4.15 -10.77
C ASP A 99 -4.91 4.68 -9.41
N MET A 100 -3.97 5.04 -8.54
CA MET A 100 -4.28 5.64 -7.26
C MET A 100 -4.90 7.04 -7.39
N ALA A 101 -4.50 7.83 -8.39
CA ALA A 101 -5.14 9.11 -8.70
C ALA A 101 -6.60 8.91 -9.16
N GLU A 102 -6.84 7.93 -10.03
CA GLU A 102 -8.21 7.56 -10.46
C GLU A 102 -9.06 7.05 -9.30
N LEU A 103 -8.46 6.27 -8.39
CA LEU A 103 -9.14 5.84 -7.17
C LEU A 103 -9.56 7.05 -6.33
N GLY A 104 -8.66 8.02 -6.15
CA GLY A 104 -8.96 9.27 -5.48
C GLY A 104 -10.16 9.99 -6.09
N ASP A 105 -10.18 10.13 -7.40
CA ASP A 105 -11.28 10.80 -8.13
C ASP A 105 -12.64 10.13 -7.85
N ARG A 106 -12.69 8.79 -7.78
CA ARG A 106 -13.92 8.03 -7.46
C ARG A 106 -14.46 8.31 -6.07
N TYR A 107 -13.60 8.67 -5.13
CA TYR A 107 -13.96 9.00 -3.76
C TYR A 107 -14.00 10.51 -3.49
N GLY A 108 -13.89 11.34 -4.53
CA GLY A 108 -13.88 12.79 -4.40
C GLY A 108 -12.62 13.35 -3.71
N CYS A 109 -11.52 12.61 -3.78
CA CYS A 109 -10.23 12.94 -3.16
C CYS A 109 -9.22 13.33 -4.25
N ASP A 110 -8.87 14.59 -4.38
CA ASP A 110 -7.81 15.02 -5.31
C ASP A 110 -6.42 14.73 -4.73
N LEU A 111 -5.99 13.49 -4.88
CA LEU A 111 -4.69 13.01 -4.40
C LEU A 111 -3.50 13.57 -5.19
N ARG A 112 -3.73 14.27 -6.29
CA ARG A 112 -2.65 14.82 -7.14
C ARG A 112 -1.87 15.91 -6.43
N ARG A 113 -2.54 16.66 -5.57
CA ARG A 113 -1.97 17.75 -4.77
C ARG A 113 -1.67 17.34 -3.33
N PRO A 114 -0.79 18.07 -2.64
CA PRO A 114 -0.61 17.92 -1.20
C PRO A 114 -1.90 18.11 -0.41
N ALA A 115 -2.01 17.47 0.75
CA ALA A 115 -3.13 17.64 1.66
C ALA A 115 -3.20 19.08 2.19
N ALA A 116 -4.37 19.70 2.10
CA ALA A 116 -4.60 21.07 2.53
C ALA A 116 -4.98 21.18 4.03
N ASP A 117 -5.59 20.14 4.59
CA ASP A 117 -6.10 20.14 5.96
C ASP A 117 -5.92 18.76 6.64
N ALA A 118 -6.31 18.66 7.92
CA ALA A 118 -6.18 17.44 8.71
C ALA A 118 -7.01 16.29 8.13
N ARG A 119 -8.20 16.55 7.62
CA ARG A 119 -9.06 15.53 7.01
C ARG A 119 -8.39 14.94 5.78
N GLU A 120 -7.86 15.77 4.92
CA GLU A 120 -7.13 15.34 3.74
C GLU A 120 -5.84 14.60 4.12
N ALA A 121 -5.07 15.10 5.08
CA ALA A 121 -3.84 14.46 5.52
C ALA A 121 -4.08 13.02 6.01
N VAL A 122 -5.11 12.81 6.82
CA VAL A 122 -5.51 11.48 7.30
C VAL A 122 -6.00 10.61 6.14
N GLN A 123 -6.86 11.15 5.28
CA GLN A 123 -7.45 10.39 4.18
C GLN A 123 -6.42 10.02 3.10
N TRP A 124 -5.52 10.94 2.72
CA TRP A 124 -4.44 10.65 1.76
C TRP A 124 -3.49 9.57 2.29
N THR A 125 -3.13 9.66 3.57
CA THR A 125 -2.30 8.65 4.24
C THR A 125 -2.99 7.29 4.29
N TYR A 126 -4.29 7.26 4.59
CA TYR A 126 -5.06 6.03 4.58
C TYR A 126 -5.12 5.38 3.19
N LEU A 127 -5.38 6.15 2.13
CA LEU A 127 -5.43 5.62 0.77
C LEU A 127 -4.07 5.10 0.31
N ALA A 128 -2.97 5.77 0.68
CA ALA A 128 -1.61 5.30 0.43
C ALA A 128 -1.33 3.97 1.15
N TYR A 129 -1.75 3.86 2.40
CA TYR A 129 -1.62 2.62 3.18
C TYR A 129 -2.48 1.49 2.58
N LEU A 130 -3.70 1.80 2.14
CA LEU A 130 -4.61 0.84 1.52
C LEU A 130 -4.01 0.23 0.24
N ALA A 131 -3.43 1.06 -0.62
CA ALA A 131 -2.76 0.60 -1.83
C ALA A 131 -1.59 -0.35 -1.51
N ALA A 132 -0.75 0.01 -0.54
CA ALA A 132 0.36 -0.84 -0.10
C ALA A 132 -0.12 -2.12 0.60
N ALA A 133 -1.18 -2.05 1.41
CA ALA A 133 -1.80 -3.22 2.05
C ALA A 133 -2.35 -4.20 1.01
N LYS A 134 -2.94 -3.68 -0.07
CA LYS A 134 -3.43 -4.52 -1.16
C LYS A 134 -2.30 -5.19 -1.93
N GLU A 135 -1.19 -4.50 -2.14
CA GLU A 135 -0.01 -5.06 -2.80
C GLU A 135 0.62 -6.21 -2.00
N SER A 136 0.72 -6.06 -0.69
CA SER A 136 1.35 -7.05 0.20
C SER A 136 0.39 -8.06 0.83
N ASP A 137 -0.89 -8.10 0.42
CA ASP A 137 -1.97 -8.87 1.05
C ASP A 137 -2.17 -8.56 2.55
N GLY A 138 -1.78 -7.36 2.97
CA GLY A 138 -2.04 -6.86 4.31
C GLY A 138 -1.27 -7.52 5.45
N ALA A 139 -0.21 -8.29 5.15
CA ALA A 139 0.52 -9.00 6.17
C ALA A 139 1.52 -8.08 6.89
N ALA A 140 1.39 -7.98 8.21
CA ALA A 140 2.38 -7.41 9.13
C ALA A 140 2.95 -6.03 8.70
N MET A 141 2.09 -5.12 8.26
CA MET A 141 2.45 -3.76 7.87
C MET A 141 2.33 -2.81 9.05
N SER A 142 3.34 -1.99 9.26
CA SER A 142 3.32 -0.90 10.24
C SER A 142 3.10 0.44 9.55
N MET A 143 2.38 1.34 10.20
CA MET A 143 2.17 2.71 9.71
C MET A 143 3.26 3.68 10.18
N GLY A 144 4.18 3.26 11.04
CA GLY A 144 5.14 4.17 11.66
C GLY A 144 4.46 5.18 12.60
N TRP A 145 5.10 6.33 12.79
CA TRP A 145 4.61 7.40 13.69
C TRP A 145 3.65 8.35 12.96
N VAL A 146 2.57 7.83 12.43
CA VAL A 146 1.56 8.67 11.77
C VAL A 146 0.85 9.63 12.72
N SER A 147 0.77 9.30 14.02
CA SER A 147 0.20 10.19 15.02
C SER A 147 0.92 11.53 15.09
N ALA A 148 2.25 11.53 15.16
CA ALA A 148 3.04 12.76 15.15
C ALA A 148 2.89 13.54 13.83
N PHE A 149 2.67 12.85 12.72
CA PHE A 149 2.40 13.51 11.43
C PHE A 149 1.01 14.15 11.40
N PHE A 150 -0.01 13.45 11.85
CA PHE A 150 -1.38 13.97 11.89
C PHE A 150 -1.51 15.14 12.85
N ASP A 151 -0.80 15.10 13.96
CA ASP A 151 -0.80 16.12 14.98
C ASP A 151 -0.47 17.52 14.42
N VAL A 152 0.50 17.60 13.53
CA VAL A 152 0.86 18.86 12.83
C VAL A 152 -0.33 19.48 12.10
N TYR A 153 -1.14 18.68 11.44
CA TYR A 153 -2.32 19.17 10.72
C TYR A 153 -3.48 19.44 11.67
N LEU A 154 -3.67 18.58 12.67
CA LEU A 154 -4.74 18.73 13.67
C LEU A 154 -4.54 20.00 14.49
N GLU A 155 -3.35 20.22 15.04
CA GLU A 155 -3.04 21.45 15.80
C GLU A 155 -3.25 22.71 14.96
N ARG A 156 -2.75 22.71 13.73
CA ARG A 156 -2.93 23.84 12.81
C ARG A 156 -4.40 24.15 12.55
N ASP A 157 -5.22 23.12 12.34
CA ASP A 157 -6.62 23.30 12.00
C ASP A 157 -7.49 23.63 13.22
N LEU A 158 -7.14 23.11 14.40
CA LEU A 158 -7.71 23.50 15.69
C LEU A 158 -7.41 24.98 16.00
N ALA A 159 -6.15 25.39 15.90
CA ALA A 159 -5.74 26.76 16.14
C ALA A 159 -6.39 27.76 15.17
N ALA A 160 -6.65 27.33 13.94
CA ALA A 160 -7.34 28.15 12.93
C ALA A 160 -8.88 28.11 13.04
N GLY A 161 -9.44 27.36 13.98
CA GLY A 161 -10.89 27.20 14.15
C GLY A 161 -11.57 26.44 12.99
N ARG A 162 -10.81 25.74 12.15
CA ARG A 162 -11.36 24.91 11.06
C ARG A 162 -11.81 23.53 11.54
N LEU A 163 -11.30 23.11 12.68
CA LEU A 163 -11.61 21.83 13.32
C LEU A 163 -11.91 22.06 14.80
N THR A 164 -12.78 21.24 15.37
CA THR A 164 -13.02 21.19 16.82
C THR A 164 -12.34 19.98 17.42
N GLU A 165 -12.12 19.96 18.74
CA GLU A 165 -11.60 18.79 19.47
C GLU A 165 -12.43 17.53 19.17
N ALA A 166 -13.75 17.64 19.23
CA ALA A 166 -14.65 16.53 18.92
C ALA A 166 -14.50 16.06 17.46
N GLY A 167 -14.35 17.00 16.51
CA GLY A 167 -14.11 16.65 15.11
C GLY A 167 -12.73 16.02 14.87
N ALA A 168 -11.71 16.43 15.61
CA ALA A 168 -10.39 15.83 15.57
C ALA A 168 -10.43 14.38 16.09
N GLN A 169 -11.13 14.17 17.20
CA GLN A 169 -11.33 12.83 17.76
C GLN A 169 -12.09 11.92 16.77
N GLU A 170 -13.20 12.39 16.21
CA GLU A 170 -13.99 11.64 15.22
C GLU A 170 -13.12 11.22 14.01
N LEU A 171 -12.27 12.13 13.52
CA LEU A 171 -11.38 11.86 12.41
C LEU A 171 -10.37 10.72 12.70
N ILE A 172 -9.81 10.69 13.91
CA ILE A 172 -8.88 9.65 14.33
C ILE A 172 -9.60 8.32 14.63
N GLU A 173 -10.80 8.37 15.18
CA GLU A 173 -11.63 7.18 15.41
C GLU A 173 -12.03 6.53 14.07
N ASP A 174 -12.50 7.31 13.10
CA ASP A 174 -12.82 6.85 11.75
C ASP A 174 -11.60 6.21 11.07
N PHE A 175 -10.44 6.85 11.17
CA PHE A 175 -9.19 6.28 10.67
C PHE A 175 -8.88 4.91 11.32
N THR A 176 -9.04 4.80 12.64
CA THR A 176 -8.79 3.55 13.38
C THR A 176 -9.76 2.44 12.95
N ILE A 177 -11.05 2.78 12.76
CA ILE A 177 -12.06 1.86 12.25
C ILE A 177 -11.69 1.38 10.84
N LYS A 178 -11.29 2.30 9.97
CA LYS A 178 -10.86 1.99 8.60
C LYS A 178 -9.66 1.05 8.56
N LEU A 179 -8.71 1.19 9.47
CA LEU A 179 -7.58 0.25 9.58
C LEU A 179 -8.07 -1.18 9.90
N ARG A 180 -9.10 -1.31 10.72
CA ARG A 180 -9.70 -2.62 11.03
C ARG A 180 -10.37 -3.26 9.81
N LEU A 181 -10.99 -2.46 8.96
CA LEU A 181 -11.67 -2.93 7.75
C LEU A 181 -10.70 -3.47 6.69
N ILE A 182 -9.44 -3.06 6.71
CA ILE A 182 -8.41 -3.55 5.76
C ILE A 182 -8.23 -5.06 5.85
N ARG A 183 -8.49 -5.67 7.00
CA ARG A 183 -8.46 -7.13 7.16
C ARG A 183 -9.32 -7.85 6.11
N GLN A 184 -10.42 -7.27 5.69
CA GLN A 184 -11.32 -7.85 4.69
C GLN A 184 -10.79 -7.81 3.25
N LEU A 185 -9.67 -7.14 3.02
CA LEU A 185 -8.98 -7.13 1.72
C LEU A 185 -8.03 -8.32 1.55
N ARG A 186 -7.84 -9.12 2.59
CA ARG A 186 -7.05 -10.35 2.51
C ARG A 186 -7.74 -11.37 1.64
N ALA A 187 -6.93 -12.23 1.01
CA ALA A 187 -7.46 -13.42 0.36
C ALA A 187 -8.12 -14.34 1.41
N PRO A 188 -9.21 -15.04 1.05
CA PRO A 188 -9.96 -15.92 1.98
C PRO A 188 -9.11 -17.01 2.65
N GLU A 189 -7.98 -17.38 2.03
CA GLU A 189 -7.07 -18.43 2.53
C GLU A 189 -6.28 -18.02 3.79
N TYR A 190 -6.48 -16.80 4.27
CA TYR A 190 -5.81 -16.23 5.47
C TYR A 190 -6.74 -16.02 6.67
N ASP A 191 -8.00 -16.38 6.56
CA ASP A 191 -8.97 -16.28 7.66
C ASP A 191 -9.07 -17.56 8.49
#